data_b179d73cbf94fb27c4d31d881e045f84
#
_entry.id   b179d73cbf94fb27c4d31d881e045f84
#
_cell.length_a   1.000
_cell.length_b   1.000
_cell.length_c   1.000
_cell.angle_alpha   90.00
_cell.angle_beta   90.00
_cell.angle_gamma   90.00
#
_symmetry.space_group_name_H-M   'P 1'
#
loop_
_entity.id
_entity.type
_entity.pdbx_description
1 polymer ?
#
loop_
_entity_poly.entity_id
_entity_poly.type
_entity_poly.pdbx_seq_one_letter_code
_entity_poly.pdbx_strand_id
1 'polypeptide(L)'
;MAEHQTDERVLERIKTLVDEEHKLYAAEKLDGQSHARLEALRVELDQCWDLLRQRRALREFGGDPDQAKVRPPGVVENYKQ
;
A
#
# COMPACT_ATOMS: atom_id res chain seq x y z
N MET A 1 19.20 -9.61 -6.21
CA MET A 1 19.10 -8.29 -6.80
C MET A 1 17.93 -7.52 -6.21
N ALA A 2 18.22 -6.34 -5.76
CA ALA A 2 17.18 -5.52 -5.18
C ALA A 2 16.24 -5.03 -6.27
N GLU A 3 14.97 -5.05 -5.99
CA GLU A 3 13.99 -4.57 -6.92
C GLU A 3 13.67 -3.12 -6.63
N HIS A 4 13.65 -2.33 -7.66
CA HIS A 4 13.27 -0.94 -7.51
C HIS A 4 11.76 -0.85 -7.43
N GLN A 5 11.29 -0.11 -6.45
CA GLN A 5 9.86 0.13 -6.29
C GLN A 5 9.51 1.37 -7.10
N THR A 6 9.39 1.20 -8.42
CA THR A 6 8.98 2.32 -9.25
C THR A 6 7.55 2.70 -8.95
N ASP A 7 7.18 3.92 -9.33
CA ASP A 7 5.80 4.35 -9.17
C ASP A 7 4.83 3.38 -9.84
N GLU A 8 5.21 2.91 -11.02
CA GLU A 8 4.35 2.00 -11.76
C GLU A 8 4.14 0.69 -11.02
N ARG A 9 5.20 0.16 -10.42
CA ARG A 9 5.08 -1.08 -9.67
C ARG A 9 4.22 -0.92 -8.45
N VAL A 10 4.37 0.20 -7.76
CA VAL A 10 3.56 0.46 -6.58
C VAL A 10 2.10 0.60 -6.97
N LEU A 11 1.83 1.32 -8.07
CA LEU A 11 0.47 1.48 -8.54
C LEU A 11 -0.15 0.15 -8.98
N GLU A 12 0.63 -0.71 -9.61
CA GLU A 12 0.14 -2.03 -9.97
C GLU A 12 -0.21 -2.84 -8.73
N ARG A 13 0.62 -2.73 -7.71
CA ARG A 13 0.34 -3.43 -6.47
C ARG A 13 -0.94 -2.93 -5.85
N ILE A 14 -1.13 -1.62 -5.84
CA ILE A 14 -2.36 -1.02 -5.32
C ILE A 14 -3.56 -1.56 -6.07
N LYS A 15 -3.47 -1.61 -7.39
CA LYS A 15 -4.57 -2.11 -8.20
C LYS A 15 -4.92 -3.55 -7.85
N THR A 16 -3.90 -4.39 -7.69
CA THR A 16 -4.12 -5.78 -7.33
C THR A 16 -4.80 -5.89 -5.97
N LEU A 17 -4.36 -5.08 -5.02
CA LEU A 17 -4.95 -5.11 -3.68
C LEU A 17 -6.39 -4.63 -3.69
N VAL A 18 -6.68 -3.59 -4.47
CA VAL A 18 -8.04 -3.08 -4.59
C VAL A 18 -8.95 -4.13 -5.24
N ASP A 19 -8.44 -4.81 -6.26
CA ASP A 19 -9.22 -5.86 -6.90
C ASP A 19 -9.54 -6.98 -5.93
N GLU A 20 -8.57 -7.35 -5.11
CA GLU A 20 -8.78 -8.39 -4.12
C GLU A 20 -9.78 -7.95 -3.07
N GLU A 21 -9.71 -6.70 -2.68
CA GLU A 21 -10.65 -6.13 -1.73
C GLU A 21 -12.08 -6.21 -2.28
N HIS A 22 -12.24 -5.83 -3.54
CA HIS A 22 -13.56 -5.88 -4.16
C HIS A 22 -14.11 -7.29 -4.21
N LYS A 23 -13.24 -8.27 -4.49
CA LYS A 23 -13.69 -9.64 -4.53
C LYS A 23 -14.15 -10.12 -3.17
N LEU A 24 -13.48 -9.70 -2.11
CA LEU A 24 -13.88 -10.07 -0.77
C LEU A 24 -15.20 -9.43 -0.38
N TYR A 25 -15.40 -8.18 -0.76
CA TYR A 25 -16.67 -7.52 -0.47
C TYR A 25 -17.82 -8.12 -1.26
N ALA A 26 -17.54 -8.64 -2.44
CA ALA A 26 -18.57 -9.25 -3.27
C ALA A 26 -18.97 -10.64 -2.77
N ALA A 27 -18.18 -11.23 -1.90
CA ALA A 27 -18.52 -12.55 -1.36
C ALA A 27 -19.78 -12.44 -0.52
N GLU A 28 -20.62 -13.48 -0.62
CA GLU A 28 -21.88 -13.46 0.10
C GLU A 28 -21.70 -13.53 1.60
N LYS A 29 -20.66 -14.21 2.04
CA LYS A 29 -20.38 -14.36 3.45
C LYS A 29 -19.01 -13.85 3.77
N LEU A 30 -18.93 -12.99 4.76
CA LEU A 30 -17.63 -12.56 5.29
C LEU A 30 -17.43 -13.27 6.61
N ASP A 31 -16.56 -14.25 6.63
CA ASP A 31 -16.22 -14.93 7.86
C ASP A 31 -15.00 -14.27 8.50
N GLY A 32 -14.51 -14.87 9.60
CA GLY A 32 -13.38 -14.31 10.30
C GLY A 32 -12.13 -14.19 9.44
N GLN A 33 -11.91 -15.18 8.56
CA GLN A 33 -10.75 -15.15 7.69
C GLN A 33 -10.85 -14.03 6.68
N SER A 34 -12.04 -13.81 6.14
CA SER A 34 -12.24 -12.73 5.18
C SER A 34 -12.04 -11.38 5.82
N HIS A 35 -12.52 -11.22 7.05
CA HIS A 35 -12.31 -9.97 7.76
C HIS A 35 -10.83 -9.72 8.03
N ALA A 36 -10.10 -10.76 8.43
CA ALA A 36 -8.68 -10.62 8.68
C ALA A 36 -7.95 -10.26 7.38
N ARG A 37 -8.35 -10.88 6.27
CA ARG A 37 -7.72 -10.58 4.99
C ARG A 37 -7.99 -9.14 4.57
N LEU A 38 -9.24 -8.67 4.77
CA LEU A 38 -9.57 -7.29 4.42
C LEU A 38 -8.74 -6.30 5.24
N GLU A 39 -8.56 -6.58 6.52
CA GLU A 39 -7.73 -5.72 7.36
C GLU A 39 -6.30 -5.69 6.85
N ALA A 40 -5.76 -6.86 6.50
CA ALA A 40 -4.40 -6.92 5.98
C ALA A 40 -4.27 -6.17 4.67
N LEU A 41 -5.27 -6.27 3.81
CA LEU A 41 -5.25 -5.55 2.54
C LEU A 41 -5.27 -4.04 2.76
N ARG A 42 -6.07 -3.59 3.71
CA ARG A 42 -6.15 -2.15 3.99
C ARG A 42 -4.84 -1.62 4.52
N VAL A 43 -4.19 -2.39 5.40
CA VAL A 43 -2.89 -1.98 5.91
C VAL A 43 -1.88 -1.91 4.77
N GLU A 44 -1.86 -2.92 3.92
CA GLU A 44 -0.91 -2.93 2.82
C GLU A 44 -1.17 -1.79 1.84
N LEU A 45 -2.45 -1.48 1.59
CA LEU A 45 -2.80 -0.35 0.75
C LEU A 45 -2.28 0.96 1.34
N ASP A 46 -2.45 1.14 2.65
CA ASP A 46 -1.93 2.34 3.30
C ASP A 46 -0.42 2.44 3.14
N GLN A 47 0.27 1.31 3.27
CA GLN A 47 1.72 1.30 3.09
C GLN A 47 2.11 1.65 1.66
N CYS A 48 1.36 1.17 0.68
CA CYS A 48 1.65 1.49 -0.72
C CYS A 48 1.43 2.96 -1.01
N TRP A 49 0.34 3.54 -0.53
CA TRP A 49 0.09 4.95 -0.74
C TRP A 49 1.13 5.81 -0.04
N ASP A 50 1.54 5.40 1.15
CA ASP A 50 2.61 6.10 1.85
C ASP A 50 3.89 6.07 1.05
N LEU A 51 4.21 4.92 0.47
CA LEU A 51 5.42 4.79 -0.34
C LEU A 51 5.37 5.73 -1.53
N LEU A 52 4.23 5.82 -2.20
CA LEU A 52 4.09 6.74 -3.33
C LEU A 52 4.29 8.18 -2.90
N ARG A 53 3.74 8.55 -1.75
CA ARG A 53 3.93 9.91 -1.24
C ARG A 53 5.39 10.20 -0.94
N GLN A 54 6.09 9.23 -0.36
CA GLN A 54 7.51 9.39 -0.11
C GLN A 54 8.28 9.61 -1.41
N ARG A 55 7.98 8.79 -2.42
CA ARG A 55 8.66 8.90 -3.69
C ARG A 55 8.44 10.25 -4.33
N ARG A 56 7.21 10.72 -4.27
CA ARG A 56 6.88 12.03 -4.83
C ARG A 56 7.62 13.13 -4.10
N ALA A 57 7.62 13.07 -2.76
CA ALA A 57 8.30 14.09 -1.98
C ALA A 57 9.79 14.14 -2.30
N LEU A 58 10.40 12.97 -2.42
CA LEU A 58 11.82 12.92 -2.74
C LEU A 58 12.10 13.55 -4.10
N ARG A 59 11.26 13.24 -5.10
CA ARG A 59 11.45 13.85 -6.41
C ARG A 59 11.32 15.36 -6.37
N GLU A 60 10.34 15.85 -5.61
CA GLU A 60 10.09 17.29 -5.54
C GLU A 60 11.21 18.05 -4.87
N PHE A 61 11.90 17.40 -3.96
CA PHE A 61 12.98 18.06 -3.23
C PHE A 61 14.36 17.68 -3.74
N GLY A 62 14.41 17.07 -4.93
CA GLY A 62 15.69 16.76 -5.54
C GLY A 62 16.35 15.50 -5.02
N GLY A 63 15.66 14.72 -4.23
CA GLY A 63 16.20 13.47 -3.74
C GLY A 63 15.94 12.33 -4.70
N ASP A 64 16.36 11.15 -4.28
CA ASP A 64 16.23 9.94 -5.08
C ASP A 64 14.97 9.19 -4.64
N PRO A 65 13.94 9.09 -5.50
CA PRO A 65 12.73 8.37 -5.12
C PRO A 65 12.99 6.95 -4.66
N ASP A 66 14.05 6.33 -5.15
CA ASP A 66 14.36 4.96 -4.77
C ASP A 66 14.83 4.84 -3.33
N GLN A 67 15.06 5.94 -2.65
CA GLN A 67 15.35 5.93 -1.23
C GLN A 67 14.12 5.73 -0.38
N ALA A 68 12.93 5.86 -0.95
CA ALA A 68 11.71 5.64 -0.22
C ALA A 68 11.60 4.18 0.21
N LYS A 69 11.06 3.98 1.40
CA LYS A 69 10.96 2.63 1.96
C LYS A 69 9.59 2.41 2.55
N VAL A 70 9.14 1.16 2.49
CA VAL A 70 7.89 0.79 3.13
C VAL A 70 8.04 1.00 4.63
N ARG A 71 7.10 1.71 5.21
CA ARG A 71 7.12 2.00 6.63
C ARG A 71 6.19 1.05 7.38
N PRO A 72 6.48 0.79 8.67
CA PRO A 72 5.64 -0.13 9.44
C PRO A 72 4.20 0.32 9.53
N PRO A 73 3.27 -0.62 9.65
CA PRO A 73 1.85 -0.26 9.69
C PRO A 73 1.52 0.75 10.78
N GLY A 74 2.14 0.64 11.96
CA GLY A 74 1.86 1.58 13.02
C GLY A 74 2.16 3.00 12.66
N VAL A 75 3.24 3.22 11.91
CA VAL A 75 3.60 4.56 11.46
C VAL A 75 2.60 5.07 10.45
N VAL A 76 2.25 4.22 9.48
CA VAL A 76 1.38 4.62 8.39
C VAL A 76 -0.03 4.92 8.90
N GLU A 77 -0.52 4.08 9.80
CA GLU A 77 -1.87 4.23 10.29
C GLU A 77 -2.04 5.42 11.20
N ASN A 78 -0.99 5.84 11.85
CA ASN A 78 -1.04 7.04 12.69
C ASN A 78 -0.85 8.31 11.91
N TYR A 79 -0.65 8.19 10.64
CA TYR A 79 -0.29 9.31 9.80
C TYR A 79 -1.46 10.25 9.55
N LYS A 80 -2.64 9.73 9.54
CA LYS A 80 -3.76 10.58 9.26
C LYS A 80 -4.31 11.12 10.55
N GLN A 81 -4.08 12.24 10.83
CA GLN A 81 -4.53 12.87 12.05
C GLN A 81 -5.28 14.11 11.74
#